data_0fcfb189ff7cd3c6f35a689f54f4b6c2
#
_entry.id   0fcfb189ff7cd3c6f35a689f54f4b6c2
#
_cell.length_a   1.000
_cell.length_b   1.000
_cell.length_c   1.000
_cell.angle_alpha   90.00
_cell.angle_beta   90.00
_cell.angle_gamma   90.00
#
_symmetry.space_group_name_H-M   'P 1'
#
loop_
_entity.id
_entity.type
_entity.pdbx_description
1 polymer ?
#
loop_
_entity_poly.entity_id
_entity_poly.type
_entity_poly.pdbx_seq_one_letter_code
_entity_poly.pdbx_strand_id
1 'polypeptide(L)'
;MTRARDKASAVVANFASTGIDDNADATAITIDSSETVLVGKSASDFDTAGFQTASNGQTAVTRASATPLFVNRKTDDGDIIDIRKDNTTVGSVGSKVGDLTIGTDDTGLRFYDAGNALLPYNTSTQASPANTLDLGDSGSSFKDLYLGGNLYIGGTGSANGLSDYEQGTFTPSFTGGITGSSYEDQNGTYVKIGQLVFFALELDVTNGAASTNGNQIKIDNIPFVSAAASPMVYGQGGAWVTFNNGFYNVDTGIYLEIPTNTNQIRLYRGSGNNLAGNDTGVNAQNNLHIAGCYRTA
;
A
#
# COMPACT_ATOMS: atom_id res chain seq x y z
N MET A 1 -23.28 -43.20 66.01
CA MET A 1 -22.72 -42.34 64.95
C MET A 1 -22.69 -43.03 63.58
N THR A 2 -23.71 -43.77 63.20
CA THR A 2 -23.75 -44.55 61.96
C THR A 2 -24.83 -44.09 60.98
N ARG A 3 -25.76 -43.20 61.34
CA ARG A 3 -26.89 -42.82 60.49
C ARG A 3 -26.62 -41.72 59.45
N ALA A 4 -25.53 -41.00 59.54
CA ALA A 4 -25.23 -39.95 58.56
C ALA A 4 -24.44 -40.50 57.35
N ARG A 5 -23.62 -41.55 57.54
CA ARG A 5 -22.88 -42.16 56.43
C ARG A 5 -23.76 -43.01 55.53
N ASP A 6 -24.73 -43.71 56.12
CA ASP A 6 -25.64 -44.60 55.33
C ASP A 6 -26.61 -43.79 54.48
N LYS A 7 -26.97 -42.58 54.90
CA LYS A 7 -27.79 -41.70 54.06
C LYS A 7 -27.00 -41.01 52.92
N ALA A 8 -25.71 -40.77 53.11
CA ALA A 8 -24.88 -40.26 52.02
C ALA A 8 -24.63 -41.31 50.93
N SER A 9 -24.47 -42.60 51.31
CA SER A 9 -24.29 -43.69 50.34
C SER A 9 -25.59 -44.04 49.59
N ALA A 10 -26.76 -43.87 50.23
CA ALA A 10 -28.06 -44.14 49.57
C ALA A 10 -28.53 -42.99 48.66
N VAL A 11 -28.02 -41.81 48.83
CA VAL A 11 -28.37 -40.67 47.97
C VAL A 11 -27.57 -40.68 46.65
N VAL A 12 -26.42 -41.37 46.61
CA VAL A 12 -25.62 -41.45 45.40
C VAL A 12 -26.16 -42.46 44.36
N ALA A 13 -27.02 -43.42 44.81
CA ALA A 13 -27.56 -44.45 43.90
C ALA A 13 -28.80 -44.04 43.09
N ASN A 14 -29.48 -42.91 43.46
CA ASN A 14 -30.66 -42.43 42.74
C ASN A 14 -30.82 -40.90 42.90
N PHE A 15 -29.81 -40.16 42.52
CA PHE A 15 -29.99 -38.72 42.35
C PHE A 15 -30.64 -38.46 40.98
N ALA A 16 -31.95 -38.67 40.90
CA ALA A 16 -32.74 -38.19 39.79
C ALA A 16 -33.01 -36.71 40.00
N SER A 17 -32.16 -35.84 39.47
CA SER A 17 -32.47 -34.42 39.32
C SER A 17 -33.41 -34.29 38.14
N THR A 18 -34.56 -33.67 38.32
CA THR A 18 -35.50 -33.35 37.22
C THR A 18 -34.90 -32.37 36.19
N GLY A 19 -33.67 -31.89 36.39
CA GLY A 19 -32.96 -30.97 35.50
C GLY A 19 -31.70 -31.54 34.88
N ILE A 20 -31.22 -32.74 35.27
CA ILE A 20 -30.09 -33.43 34.66
C ILE A 20 -30.52 -34.86 34.32
N ASP A 21 -30.89 -35.05 33.07
CA ASP A 21 -31.10 -36.41 32.50
C ASP A 21 -29.77 -36.90 31.99
N ASP A 22 -29.08 -37.73 32.78
CA ASP A 22 -27.76 -38.26 32.48
C ASP A 22 -27.88 -39.69 31.96
N ASN A 23 -28.06 -39.84 30.67
CA ASN A 23 -27.88 -41.11 29.94
C ASN A 23 -26.43 -41.27 29.44
N ALA A 24 -25.45 -40.50 30.00
CA ALA A 24 -24.07 -40.60 29.59
C ALA A 24 -23.42 -41.91 30.11
N ASP A 25 -22.72 -42.56 29.22
CA ASP A 25 -21.88 -43.76 29.52
C ASP A 25 -20.43 -43.39 29.89
N ALA A 26 -20.10 -42.07 29.87
CA ALA A 26 -18.81 -41.50 30.26
C ALA A 26 -18.96 -40.20 31.05
N THR A 27 -17.93 -39.81 31.80
CA THR A 27 -17.92 -38.55 32.57
C THR A 27 -17.95 -37.35 31.60
N ALA A 28 -19.07 -36.65 31.57
CA ALA A 28 -19.28 -35.45 30.75
C ALA A 28 -18.68 -34.19 31.38
N ILE A 29 -18.75 -34.11 32.74
CA ILE A 29 -18.26 -32.94 33.50
C ILE A 29 -17.34 -33.41 34.62
N THR A 30 -16.16 -32.83 34.72
CA THR A 30 -15.20 -33.06 35.82
C THR A 30 -14.94 -31.72 36.53
N ILE A 31 -14.87 -31.75 37.86
CA ILE A 31 -14.26 -30.66 38.63
C ILE A 31 -12.97 -31.21 39.20
N ASP A 32 -11.85 -30.63 38.78
CA ASP A 32 -10.54 -31.10 39.25
C ASP A 32 -10.15 -30.56 40.63
N SER A 33 -8.99 -30.99 41.15
CA SER A 33 -8.53 -30.56 42.49
C SER A 33 -8.15 -29.07 42.59
N SER A 34 -8.12 -28.35 41.46
CA SER A 34 -7.88 -26.92 41.35
C SER A 34 -9.17 -26.13 41.15
N GLU A 35 -10.32 -26.80 41.34
CA GLU A 35 -11.68 -26.22 41.14
C GLU A 35 -11.94 -25.76 39.69
N THR A 36 -11.28 -26.37 38.71
CA THR A 36 -11.54 -26.15 37.29
C THR A 36 -12.69 -27.03 36.83
N VAL A 37 -13.69 -26.42 36.23
CA VAL A 37 -14.81 -27.16 35.59
C VAL A 37 -14.36 -27.54 34.18
N LEU A 38 -14.39 -28.83 33.86
CA LEU A 38 -14.01 -29.45 32.61
C LEU A 38 -15.24 -30.10 31.99
N VAL A 39 -15.49 -29.85 30.70
CA VAL A 39 -16.59 -30.48 29.94
C VAL A 39 -16.01 -31.17 28.71
N GLY A 40 -16.30 -32.46 28.60
CA GLY A 40 -15.79 -33.31 27.49
C GLY A 40 -14.28 -33.55 27.52
N LYS A 41 -13.63 -33.29 28.66
CA LYS A 41 -12.20 -33.57 28.89
C LYS A 41 -11.94 -33.86 30.36
N SER A 42 -10.81 -34.51 30.66
CA SER A 42 -10.42 -34.90 32.02
C SER A 42 -9.15 -34.18 32.52
N ALA A 43 -8.49 -33.40 31.71
CA ALA A 43 -7.29 -32.66 32.05
C ALA A 43 -7.47 -31.17 31.81
N SER A 44 -6.95 -30.35 32.75
CA SER A 44 -6.89 -28.90 32.62
C SER A 44 -5.67 -28.50 31.80
N ASP A 45 -5.82 -28.46 30.47
CA ASP A 45 -4.83 -28.09 29.47
C ASP A 45 -5.50 -27.40 28.28
N PHE A 46 -4.70 -26.85 27.34
CA PHE A 46 -5.22 -26.21 26.12
C PHE A 46 -5.16 -27.13 24.88
N ASP A 47 -4.56 -28.31 24.96
CA ASP A 47 -4.36 -29.22 23.83
C ASP A 47 -5.50 -30.23 23.68
N THR A 48 -6.11 -30.64 24.81
CA THR A 48 -7.22 -31.58 24.82
C THR A 48 -8.53 -30.89 24.43
N ALA A 49 -9.24 -31.47 23.47
CA ALA A 49 -10.55 -30.96 23.04
C ALA A 49 -11.57 -30.95 24.19
N GLY A 50 -12.35 -29.88 24.29
CA GLY A 50 -13.36 -29.71 25.33
C GLY A 50 -13.46 -28.25 25.76
N PHE A 51 -14.29 -28.01 26.76
CA PHE A 51 -14.46 -26.71 27.43
C PHE A 51 -13.87 -26.78 28.85
N GLN A 52 -13.24 -25.69 29.28
CA GLN A 52 -12.81 -25.55 30.66
C GLN A 52 -13.02 -24.11 31.16
N THR A 53 -13.30 -23.99 32.49
CA THR A 53 -13.23 -22.71 33.18
C THR A 53 -12.59 -22.91 34.54
N ALA A 54 -11.52 -22.18 34.79
CA ALA A 54 -10.78 -22.25 36.06
C ALA A 54 -11.38 -21.33 37.13
N SER A 55 -11.08 -21.58 38.39
CA SER A 55 -11.52 -20.78 39.53
C SER A 55 -11.15 -19.29 39.46
N ASN A 56 -10.10 -18.93 38.71
CA ASN A 56 -9.69 -17.56 38.42
C ASN A 56 -10.49 -16.89 37.27
N GLY A 57 -11.47 -17.58 36.67
CA GLY A 57 -12.27 -17.09 35.57
C GLY A 57 -11.68 -17.32 34.16
N GLN A 58 -10.52 -17.91 34.06
CA GLN A 58 -9.94 -18.25 32.74
C GLN A 58 -10.78 -19.34 32.05
N THR A 59 -11.24 -19.06 30.85
CA THR A 59 -12.07 -20.00 30.07
C THR A 59 -11.39 -20.35 28.75
N ALA A 60 -11.45 -21.62 28.37
CA ALA A 60 -10.95 -22.11 27.08
C ALA A 60 -11.92 -23.09 26.44
N VAL A 61 -12.04 -23.00 25.13
CA VAL A 61 -12.78 -23.95 24.28
C VAL A 61 -11.80 -24.47 23.22
N THR A 62 -11.51 -25.77 23.27
CA THR A 62 -10.58 -26.42 22.37
C THR A 62 -11.28 -27.48 21.51
N ARG A 63 -11.04 -27.48 20.20
CA ARG A 63 -11.54 -28.49 19.28
C ARG A 63 -10.51 -28.69 18.16
N ALA A 64 -10.19 -29.95 17.87
CA ALA A 64 -9.32 -30.30 16.76
C ALA A 64 -10.06 -30.18 15.41
N SER A 65 -9.40 -29.56 14.43
CA SER A 65 -9.81 -29.55 13.00
C SER A 65 -11.19 -28.98 12.68
N ALA A 66 -11.82 -28.22 13.60
CA ALA A 66 -13.11 -27.56 13.35
C ALA A 66 -13.28 -26.31 14.23
N THR A 67 -14.29 -25.51 13.92
CA THR A 67 -14.61 -24.29 14.69
C THR A 67 -14.95 -24.64 16.15
N PRO A 68 -14.20 -24.12 17.14
CA PRO A 68 -14.41 -24.49 18.55
C PRO A 68 -15.55 -23.72 19.22
N LEU A 69 -15.85 -22.50 18.79
CA LEU A 69 -16.85 -21.64 19.41
C LEU A 69 -17.75 -20.99 18.36
N PHE A 70 -19.05 -21.16 18.51
CA PHE A 70 -20.07 -20.44 17.77
C PHE A 70 -20.73 -19.44 18.71
N VAL A 71 -20.56 -18.14 18.41
CA VAL A 71 -21.29 -17.06 19.08
C VAL A 71 -22.27 -16.49 18.07
N ASN A 72 -23.57 -16.57 18.36
CA ASN A 72 -24.62 -16.25 17.41
C ASN A 72 -25.63 -15.26 17.99
N ARG A 73 -25.78 -14.10 17.34
CA ARG A 73 -26.89 -13.18 17.54
C ARG A 73 -27.96 -13.48 16.49
N LYS A 74 -29.23 -13.58 16.92
CA LYS A 74 -30.36 -13.85 16.03
C LYS A 74 -31.17 -12.57 15.79
N THR A 75 -31.73 -12.49 14.60
CA THR A 75 -32.79 -11.56 14.18
C THR A 75 -32.27 -10.22 13.66
N ASP A 76 -31.49 -9.48 14.40
CA ASP A 76 -31.03 -8.13 14.03
C ASP A 76 -29.52 -7.98 14.09
N ASP A 77 -29.02 -6.92 13.46
CA ASP A 77 -27.61 -6.51 13.49
C ASP A 77 -27.21 -5.95 14.88
N GLY A 78 -25.94 -5.94 15.14
CA GLY A 78 -25.35 -5.35 16.34
C GLY A 78 -24.25 -6.20 16.95
N ASP A 79 -23.89 -5.88 18.18
CA ASP A 79 -22.78 -6.54 18.87
C ASP A 79 -23.09 -8.01 19.17
N ILE A 80 -22.13 -8.88 18.84
CA ILE A 80 -22.13 -10.32 19.11
C ILE A 80 -21.23 -10.62 20.29
N ILE A 81 -20.09 -9.91 20.39
CA ILE A 81 -19.17 -9.98 21.53
C ILE A 81 -18.96 -8.55 22.04
N ASP A 82 -19.24 -8.34 23.32
CA ASP A 82 -19.00 -7.10 24.05
C ASP A 82 -17.72 -7.26 24.89
N ILE A 83 -16.70 -6.47 24.59
CA ILE A 83 -15.39 -6.50 25.25
C ILE A 83 -15.40 -5.40 26.32
N ARG A 84 -15.16 -5.79 27.57
CA ARG A 84 -15.25 -4.89 28.73
C ARG A 84 -13.96 -4.81 29.53
N LYS A 85 -13.72 -3.64 30.08
CA LYS A 85 -12.75 -3.37 31.13
C LYS A 85 -13.45 -2.66 32.29
N ASP A 86 -13.30 -3.20 33.50
CA ASP A 86 -13.92 -2.63 34.69
C ASP A 86 -15.43 -2.31 34.53
N ASN A 87 -16.18 -3.25 33.94
CA ASN A 87 -17.59 -3.17 33.58
C ASN A 87 -17.98 -2.12 32.51
N THR A 88 -17.01 -1.42 31.92
CA THR A 88 -17.25 -0.49 30.83
C THR A 88 -16.91 -1.15 29.50
N THR A 89 -17.78 -1.07 28.52
CA THR A 89 -17.52 -1.54 27.17
C THR A 89 -16.33 -0.74 26.57
N VAL A 90 -15.31 -1.44 26.09
CA VAL A 90 -14.12 -0.85 25.44
C VAL A 90 -14.05 -1.21 23.96
N GLY A 91 -14.95 -2.05 23.47
CA GLY A 91 -15.06 -2.40 22.07
C GLY A 91 -16.02 -3.57 21.86
N SER A 92 -16.33 -3.84 20.60
CA SER A 92 -17.22 -4.94 20.22
C SER A 92 -16.79 -5.61 18.91
N VAL A 93 -17.23 -6.86 18.77
CA VAL A 93 -17.29 -7.58 17.50
C VAL A 93 -18.76 -7.84 17.20
N GLY A 94 -19.22 -7.42 16.03
CA GLY A 94 -20.64 -7.45 15.71
C GLY A 94 -20.92 -7.75 14.24
N SER A 95 -22.18 -7.49 13.85
CA SER A 95 -22.62 -7.64 12.45
C SER A 95 -23.34 -6.40 11.94
N LYS A 96 -23.26 -6.18 10.62
CA LYS A 96 -24.01 -5.19 9.86
C LYS A 96 -24.39 -5.70 8.49
N VAL A 97 -25.66 -6.02 8.28
CA VAL A 97 -26.20 -6.56 7.02
C VAL A 97 -25.43 -7.81 6.55
N GLY A 98 -25.06 -8.69 7.51
CA GLY A 98 -24.28 -9.90 7.23
C GLY A 98 -22.77 -9.73 7.25
N ASP A 99 -22.26 -8.52 7.29
CA ASP A 99 -20.81 -8.24 7.34
C ASP A 99 -20.29 -8.19 8.78
N LEU A 100 -19.06 -8.62 8.97
CA LEU A 100 -18.34 -8.49 10.24
C LEU A 100 -17.99 -7.01 10.52
N THR A 101 -18.20 -6.57 11.76
CA THR A 101 -17.76 -5.27 12.27
C THR A 101 -16.90 -5.44 13.51
N ILE A 102 -15.84 -4.61 13.63
CA ILE A 102 -14.97 -4.57 14.82
C ILE A 102 -14.67 -3.11 15.13
N GLY A 103 -14.83 -2.69 16.38
CA GLY A 103 -14.51 -1.32 16.73
C GLY A 103 -14.84 -0.93 18.16
N THR A 104 -14.60 0.34 18.44
CA THR A 104 -14.94 1.03 19.68
C THR A 104 -15.60 2.36 19.34
N ASP A 105 -16.81 2.57 19.84
CA ASP A 105 -17.60 3.80 19.68
C ASP A 105 -17.60 4.32 18.20
N ASP A 106 -16.99 5.46 17.91
CA ASP A 106 -16.94 6.07 16.58
C ASP A 106 -15.82 5.53 15.68
N THR A 107 -14.91 4.71 16.21
CA THR A 107 -13.73 4.17 15.52
C THR A 107 -13.83 2.67 15.32
N GLY A 108 -14.03 2.23 14.11
CA GLY A 108 -14.14 0.82 13.79
C GLY A 108 -14.01 0.54 12.28
N LEU A 109 -14.06 -0.75 11.97
CA LEU A 109 -13.95 -1.28 10.62
C LEU A 109 -15.11 -2.21 10.31
N ARG A 110 -15.65 -2.13 9.09
CA ARG A 110 -16.60 -3.07 8.50
C ARG A 110 -15.92 -3.81 7.34
N PHE A 111 -15.98 -5.12 7.39
CA PHE A 111 -15.51 -6.01 6.30
C PHE A 111 -16.65 -6.19 5.30
N TYR A 112 -16.75 -5.27 4.34
CA TYR A 112 -17.86 -5.20 3.39
C TYR A 112 -17.69 -6.20 2.25
N ASP A 113 -18.36 -7.37 2.35
CA ASP A 113 -18.25 -8.49 1.44
C ASP A 113 -18.74 -8.14 0.02
N ALA A 114 -19.91 -7.51 -0.11
CA ALA A 114 -20.49 -7.20 -1.42
C ALA A 114 -19.66 -6.24 -2.28
N GLY A 115 -18.77 -5.43 -1.65
CA GLY A 115 -17.89 -4.51 -2.34
C GLY A 115 -16.41 -4.90 -2.29
N ASN A 116 -16.07 -6.05 -1.70
CA ASN A 116 -14.67 -6.46 -1.45
C ASN A 116 -13.83 -5.34 -0.82
N ALA A 117 -14.37 -4.67 0.21
CA ALA A 117 -13.79 -3.46 0.77
C ALA A 117 -13.72 -3.51 2.30
N LEU A 118 -12.69 -2.85 2.84
CA LEU A 118 -12.62 -2.51 4.25
C LEU A 118 -13.09 -1.06 4.41
N LEU A 119 -14.17 -0.85 5.14
CA LEU A 119 -14.80 0.46 5.29
C LEU A 119 -14.60 1.00 6.73
N PRO A 120 -14.46 2.33 6.91
CA PRO A 120 -14.60 2.95 8.20
C PRO A 120 -16.00 2.65 8.76
N TYR A 121 -16.11 2.42 10.06
CA TYR A 121 -17.36 2.08 10.70
C TYR A 121 -17.46 2.71 12.09
N ASN A 122 -18.65 3.21 12.40
CA ASN A 122 -19.00 3.70 13.73
C ASN A 122 -19.89 2.66 14.39
N THR A 123 -19.43 2.03 15.47
CA THR A 123 -20.16 0.96 16.15
C THR A 123 -21.36 1.48 16.94
N SER A 124 -21.31 2.71 17.46
CA SER A 124 -22.42 3.33 18.20
C SER A 124 -23.61 3.67 17.32
N THR A 125 -23.36 4.23 16.12
CA THR A 125 -24.42 4.61 15.17
C THR A 125 -24.73 3.52 14.14
N GLN A 126 -23.91 2.47 14.10
CA GLN A 126 -23.99 1.37 13.13
C GLN A 126 -23.98 1.86 11.67
N ALA A 127 -23.14 2.85 11.38
CA ALA A 127 -22.99 3.47 10.07
C ALA A 127 -21.54 3.44 9.58
N SER A 128 -21.36 3.54 8.26
CA SER A 128 -20.05 3.71 7.62
C SER A 128 -19.89 5.18 7.21
N PRO A 129 -19.38 6.05 8.07
CA PRO A 129 -19.23 7.46 7.77
C PRO A 129 -18.08 7.70 6.80
N ALA A 130 -18.24 8.66 5.88
CA ALA A 130 -17.18 9.08 4.99
C ALA A 130 -16.32 10.20 5.63
N ASN A 131 -15.01 10.15 5.39
CA ASN A 131 -14.07 11.20 5.78
C ASN A 131 -14.02 11.51 7.30
N THR A 132 -14.16 10.51 8.14
CA THR A 132 -14.19 10.69 9.60
C THR A 132 -13.17 9.82 10.33
N LEU A 133 -12.56 8.86 9.68
CA LEU A 133 -11.58 7.95 10.26
C LEU A 133 -10.26 8.04 9.50
N ASP A 134 -9.20 8.35 10.21
CA ASP A 134 -7.85 8.38 9.69
C ASP A 134 -7.18 7.00 9.79
N LEU A 135 -6.22 6.74 8.94
CA LEU A 135 -5.30 5.61 9.03
C LEU A 135 -3.98 6.11 9.64
N GLY A 136 -3.84 5.98 10.95
CA GLY A 136 -2.77 6.59 11.73
C GLY A 136 -3.07 8.02 12.16
N ASP A 137 -2.16 8.63 12.91
CA ASP A 137 -2.21 10.03 13.34
C ASP A 137 -0.81 10.68 13.32
N SER A 138 -0.72 11.94 13.74
CA SER A 138 0.54 12.70 13.76
C SER A 138 1.61 12.15 14.71
N GLY A 139 1.23 11.35 15.69
CA GLY A 139 2.12 10.71 16.67
C GLY A 139 2.32 9.21 16.43
N SER A 140 1.46 8.59 15.60
CA SER A 140 1.42 7.13 15.41
C SER A 140 1.11 6.80 13.94
N SER A 141 2.15 6.76 13.11
CA SER A 141 2.04 6.48 11.68
C SER A 141 2.26 5.01 11.34
N PHE A 142 1.63 4.55 10.26
CA PHE A 142 2.00 3.28 9.64
C PHE A 142 3.37 3.41 8.97
N LYS A 143 4.14 2.33 8.97
CA LYS A 143 5.46 2.32 8.35
C LYS A 143 5.36 2.41 6.82
N ASP A 144 4.64 1.52 6.21
CA ASP A 144 4.52 1.39 4.76
C ASP A 144 3.07 1.05 4.36
N LEU A 145 2.65 1.48 3.17
CA LEU A 145 1.39 1.10 2.52
C LEU A 145 1.69 0.46 1.17
N TYR A 146 1.33 -0.82 0.99
CA TYR A 146 1.51 -1.57 -0.26
C TYR A 146 0.17 -1.69 -0.99
N LEU A 147 0.06 -1.03 -2.14
CA LEU A 147 -1.12 -1.06 -3.00
C LEU A 147 -0.77 -1.71 -4.34
N GLY A 148 -1.57 -2.67 -4.79
CA GLY A 148 -1.46 -3.25 -6.13
C GLY A 148 -2.20 -2.45 -7.22
N GLY A 149 -2.79 -1.32 -6.86
CA GLY A 149 -3.57 -0.44 -7.73
C GLY A 149 -3.30 1.03 -7.44
N ASN A 150 -4.25 1.88 -7.80
CA ASN A 150 -4.13 3.33 -7.63
C ASN A 150 -4.37 3.78 -6.20
N LEU A 151 -3.71 4.85 -5.80
CA LEU A 151 -4.06 5.65 -4.63
C LEU A 151 -4.97 6.81 -5.06
N TYR A 152 -6.22 6.84 -4.58
CA TYR A 152 -7.16 7.92 -4.88
C TYR A 152 -7.10 9.00 -3.79
N ILE A 153 -6.80 10.23 -4.18
CA ILE A 153 -6.66 11.37 -3.27
C ILE A 153 -7.68 12.45 -3.62
N GLY A 154 -8.53 12.81 -2.67
CA GLY A 154 -9.52 13.89 -2.82
C GLY A 154 -10.77 13.54 -3.61
N GLY A 155 -10.93 12.31 -4.11
CA GLY A 155 -12.11 11.86 -4.82
C GLY A 155 -11.99 10.45 -5.37
N THR A 156 -13.10 9.89 -5.86
CA THR A 156 -13.18 8.50 -6.37
C THR A 156 -13.12 8.39 -7.90
N GLY A 157 -13.12 9.52 -8.61
CA GLY A 157 -13.02 9.54 -10.08
C GLY A 157 -11.61 9.19 -10.55
N SER A 158 -11.50 8.65 -11.76
CA SER A 158 -10.20 8.25 -12.35
C SER A 158 -9.16 9.37 -12.39
N ALA A 159 -9.60 10.62 -12.47
CA ALA A 159 -8.73 11.80 -12.42
C ALA A 159 -8.04 12.03 -11.07
N ASN A 160 -8.53 11.40 -10.00
CA ASN A 160 -7.97 11.49 -8.65
C ASN A 160 -7.04 10.31 -8.31
N GLY A 161 -6.91 9.35 -9.22
CA GLY A 161 -6.03 8.20 -9.05
C GLY A 161 -4.57 8.58 -9.29
N LEU A 162 -3.75 8.55 -8.26
CA LEU A 162 -2.30 8.59 -8.39
C LEU A 162 -1.83 7.18 -8.76
N SER A 163 -1.41 7.02 -10.01
CA SER A 163 -0.92 5.76 -10.56
C SER A 163 0.48 5.95 -11.13
N ASP A 164 1.22 4.86 -11.26
CA ASP A 164 2.45 4.81 -12.03
C ASP A 164 3.51 5.83 -11.54
N TYR A 165 3.76 5.82 -10.22
CA TYR A 165 4.92 6.52 -9.66
C TYR A 165 6.18 5.67 -9.87
N GLU A 166 7.16 6.25 -10.52
CA GLU A 166 8.43 5.61 -10.78
C GLU A 166 9.58 6.62 -10.67
N GLN A 167 10.71 6.20 -10.18
CA GLN A 167 11.95 6.97 -10.20
C GLN A 167 13.12 6.08 -10.59
N GLY A 168 14.10 6.66 -11.24
CA GLY A 168 15.26 5.89 -11.67
C GLY A 168 16.34 6.74 -12.31
N THR A 169 17.28 6.04 -12.92
CA THR A 169 18.40 6.61 -13.66
C THR A 169 18.36 6.19 -15.13
N PHE A 170 19.00 6.96 -15.98
CA PHE A 170 19.19 6.64 -17.40
C PHE A 170 20.55 7.15 -17.89
N THR A 171 20.97 6.67 -19.04
CA THR A 171 22.27 7.03 -19.63
C THR A 171 22.03 7.80 -20.93
N PRO A 172 21.99 9.15 -20.89
CA PRO A 172 21.80 9.97 -22.08
C PRO A 172 23.04 9.94 -22.98
N SER A 173 22.90 10.14 -24.28
CA SER A 173 24.03 10.21 -25.19
C SER A 173 23.82 11.22 -26.31
N PHE A 174 24.89 11.92 -26.74
CA PHE A 174 24.83 12.72 -27.92
C PHE A 174 24.73 11.86 -29.19
N THR A 175 23.90 12.32 -30.14
CA THR A 175 23.71 11.70 -31.45
C THR A 175 23.51 12.76 -32.53
N GLY A 176 23.45 12.31 -33.77
CA GLY A 176 23.25 13.18 -34.93
C GLY A 176 24.46 14.05 -35.24
N GLY A 177 24.46 15.30 -34.84
CA GLY A 177 25.55 16.25 -35.09
C GLY A 177 26.83 15.95 -34.33
N ILE A 178 26.74 15.21 -33.25
CA ILE A 178 27.87 14.75 -32.43
C ILE A 178 27.78 13.23 -32.32
N THR A 179 28.86 12.53 -32.63
CA THR A 179 28.92 11.07 -32.58
C THR A 179 30.26 10.59 -32.04
N GLY A 180 30.29 9.40 -31.48
CA GLY A 180 31.52 8.77 -30.96
C GLY A 180 32.09 9.46 -29.71
N SER A 181 31.24 10.14 -28.92
CA SER A 181 31.65 10.80 -27.70
C SER A 181 32.09 9.79 -26.65
N SER A 182 33.15 10.12 -25.92
CA SER A 182 33.49 9.52 -24.65
C SER A 182 33.16 10.51 -23.55
N TYR A 183 32.60 10.02 -22.45
CA TYR A 183 32.11 10.87 -21.37
C TYR A 183 32.96 10.68 -20.12
N GLU A 184 33.18 11.78 -19.39
CA GLU A 184 33.63 11.78 -18.01
C GLU A 184 32.43 11.48 -17.10
N ASP A 185 31.34 12.21 -17.33
CA ASP A 185 30.03 11.97 -16.70
C ASP A 185 28.94 11.85 -17.77
N GLN A 186 28.09 10.84 -17.60
CA GLN A 186 26.99 10.50 -18.50
C GLN A 186 25.82 9.96 -17.66
N ASN A 187 25.17 10.87 -16.98
CA ASN A 187 24.18 10.54 -15.96
C ASN A 187 22.84 11.21 -16.23
N GLY A 188 21.76 10.49 -15.92
CA GLY A 188 20.42 11.04 -15.92
C GLY A 188 19.61 10.46 -14.77
N THR A 189 18.74 11.26 -14.19
CA THR A 189 17.76 10.87 -13.18
C THR A 189 16.38 11.31 -13.61
N TYR A 190 15.35 10.57 -13.21
CA TYR A 190 13.97 10.93 -13.48
C TYR A 190 13.02 10.57 -12.35
N VAL A 191 11.89 11.28 -12.33
CA VAL A 191 10.67 10.93 -11.59
C VAL A 191 9.51 10.97 -12.56
N LYS A 192 8.72 9.90 -12.59
CA LYS A 192 7.50 9.77 -13.38
C LYS A 192 6.29 9.72 -12.45
N ILE A 193 5.26 10.48 -12.77
CA ILE A 193 3.97 10.49 -12.06
C ILE A 193 2.87 10.41 -13.10
N GLY A 194 2.24 9.27 -13.22
CA GLY A 194 1.31 9.01 -14.31
C GLY A 194 2.01 9.17 -15.66
N GLN A 195 1.51 10.07 -16.50
CA GLN A 195 2.11 10.36 -17.81
C GLN A 195 3.17 11.46 -17.77
N LEU A 196 3.45 12.08 -16.64
CA LEU A 196 4.39 13.20 -16.55
C LEU A 196 5.75 12.72 -16.06
N VAL A 197 6.77 12.99 -16.84
CA VAL A 197 8.18 12.68 -16.55
C VAL A 197 8.93 13.97 -16.31
N PHE A 198 9.54 14.11 -15.15
CA PHE A 198 10.56 15.10 -14.83
C PHE A 198 11.93 14.44 -14.91
N PHE A 199 12.91 15.10 -15.48
CA PHE A 199 14.26 14.56 -15.58
C PHE A 199 15.33 15.63 -15.42
N ALA A 200 16.51 15.19 -15.03
CA ALA A 200 17.75 15.95 -15.13
C ALA A 200 18.83 15.04 -15.74
N LEU A 201 19.71 15.60 -16.55
CA LEU A 201 20.82 14.89 -17.16
C LEU A 201 22.08 15.74 -17.20
N GLU A 202 23.18 15.04 -17.26
CA GLU A 202 24.54 15.57 -17.33
C GLU A 202 25.32 14.82 -18.43
N LEU A 203 25.96 15.58 -19.31
CA LEU A 203 26.82 15.07 -20.36
C LEU A 203 28.13 15.84 -20.33
N ASP A 204 29.13 15.29 -19.67
CA ASP A 204 30.46 15.84 -19.57
C ASP A 204 31.39 15.02 -20.51
N VAL A 205 31.82 15.63 -21.60
CA VAL A 205 32.56 14.96 -22.67
C VAL A 205 34.04 15.09 -22.42
N THR A 206 34.76 13.96 -22.47
CA THR A 206 36.23 13.95 -22.40
C THR A 206 36.86 14.54 -23.64
N ASN A 207 38.00 15.21 -23.48
CA ASN A 207 38.76 15.80 -24.58
C ASN A 207 39.11 14.79 -25.70
N GLY A 208 38.75 15.16 -26.92
CA GLY A 208 39.20 14.47 -28.14
C GLY A 208 38.33 13.35 -28.67
N ALA A 209 37.16 13.08 -28.04
CA ALA A 209 36.37 11.90 -28.39
C ALA A 209 35.16 12.16 -29.30
N ALA A 210 34.67 13.39 -29.41
CA ALA A 210 33.48 13.69 -30.22
C ALA A 210 33.82 14.07 -31.65
N SER A 211 33.18 13.40 -32.61
CA SER A 211 33.15 13.80 -34.01
C SER A 211 31.97 14.70 -34.27
N THR A 212 32.18 15.87 -34.86
CA THR A 212 31.13 16.83 -35.23
C THR A 212 30.87 16.79 -36.74
N ASN A 213 29.61 16.95 -37.13
CA ASN A 213 29.18 16.98 -38.53
C ASN A 213 28.00 17.96 -38.72
N GLY A 214 27.55 18.14 -39.95
CA GLY A 214 26.48 19.08 -40.33
C GLY A 214 25.05 18.66 -39.95
N ASN A 215 24.88 17.54 -39.26
CA ASN A 215 23.56 17.11 -38.77
C ASN A 215 23.18 17.82 -37.50
N GLN A 216 21.87 17.85 -37.23
CA GLN A 216 21.33 18.36 -35.96
C GLN A 216 21.86 17.57 -34.76
N ILE A 217 22.30 18.28 -33.73
CA ILE A 217 22.66 17.69 -32.44
C ILE A 217 21.39 17.23 -31.72
N LYS A 218 21.44 16.01 -31.22
CA LYS A 218 20.39 15.39 -30.42
C LYS A 218 20.97 14.73 -29.18
N ILE A 219 20.15 14.55 -28.18
CA ILE A 219 20.44 13.69 -27.02
C ILE A 219 19.41 12.57 -27.02
N ASP A 220 19.89 11.35 -27.10
CA ASP A 220 19.08 10.13 -27.08
C ASP A 220 19.01 9.52 -25.69
N ASN A 221 18.13 8.53 -25.54
CA ASN A 221 17.93 7.72 -24.35
C ASN A 221 17.35 8.46 -23.16
N ILE A 222 16.47 9.47 -23.38
CA ILE A 222 15.60 9.90 -22.26
C ILE A 222 14.66 8.75 -21.86
N PRO A 223 14.23 8.65 -20.58
CA PRO A 223 13.76 7.38 -19.99
C PRO A 223 12.55 6.75 -20.68
N PHE A 224 11.69 7.56 -21.29
CA PHE A 224 10.46 7.05 -21.95
C PHE A 224 10.24 7.73 -23.28
N VAL A 225 9.51 7.03 -24.16
CA VAL A 225 9.04 7.64 -25.41
C VAL A 225 7.98 8.70 -25.08
N SER A 226 8.16 9.88 -25.62
CA SER A 226 7.20 10.98 -25.47
C SER A 226 5.89 10.64 -26.16
N ALA A 227 4.77 11.15 -25.62
CA ALA A 227 3.44 10.89 -26.14
C ALA A 227 3.28 11.38 -27.60
N ALA A 228 2.36 10.74 -28.33
CA ALA A 228 1.92 11.20 -29.65
C ALA A 228 1.24 12.58 -29.54
N ALA A 229 1.31 13.38 -30.60
CA ALA A 229 0.69 14.71 -30.64
C ALA A 229 -0.84 14.59 -30.55
N SER A 230 -1.44 15.04 -29.42
CA SER A 230 -2.85 15.35 -29.29
C SER A 230 -3.13 15.89 -27.89
N PRO A 231 -3.68 17.06 -27.70
CA PRO A 231 -4.04 18.14 -28.63
C PRO A 231 -2.95 19.19 -28.89
N MET A 232 -1.72 18.98 -28.40
CA MET A 232 -0.60 19.93 -28.61
C MET A 232 0.08 19.64 -29.97
N VAL A 233 0.20 20.67 -30.80
CA VAL A 233 0.69 20.53 -32.19
C VAL A 233 2.20 20.37 -32.29
N TYR A 234 2.97 20.80 -31.28
CA TYR A 234 4.43 20.77 -31.26
C TYR A 234 4.96 20.36 -29.88
N GLY A 235 5.77 19.31 -29.82
CA GLY A 235 6.48 18.83 -28.65
C GLY A 235 5.58 18.36 -27.49
N GLN A 236 5.95 17.31 -26.81
CA GLN A 236 5.19 16.84 -25.63
C GLN A 236 5.79 17.33 -24.31
N GLY A 237 6.82 18.18 -24.38
CA GLY A 237 7.46 18.71 -23.21
C GLY A 237 8.52 19.76 -23.57
N GLY A 238 9.10 20.35 -22.56
CA GLY A 238 10.19 21.31 -22.64
C GLY A 238 11.36 20.87 -21.78
N ALA A 239 12.52 21.31 -22.20
CA ALA A 239 13.75 21.19 -21.44
C ALA A 239 14.49 22.50 -21.46
N TRP A 240 15.33 22.72 -20.47
CA TRP A 240 16.16 23.92 -20.39
C TRP A 240 17.57 23.55 -19.95
N VAL A 241 18.54 24.34 -20.40
CA VAL A 241 19.93 24.17 -20.01
C VAL A 241 20.11 24.70 -18.60
N THR A 242 20.59 23.86 -17.71
CA THR A 242 20.90 24.24 -16.32
C THR A 242 22.36 24.64 -16.16
N PHE A 243 23.23 24.08 -16.99
CA PHE A 243 24.66 24.40 -17.02
C PHE A 243 25.21 24.22 -18.42
N ASN A 244 25.98 25.20 -18.90
CA ASN A 244 26.67 25.18 -20.19
C ASN A 244 28.09 25.70 -20.01
N ASN A 245 29.05 24.79 -19.85
CA ASN A 245 30.44 25.17 -19.70
C ASN A 245 31.13 25.20 -21.08
N GLY A 246 30.75 26.19 -21.89
CA GLY A 246 31.37 26.42 -23.21
C GLY A 246 30.96 25.41 -24.29
N PHE A 247 29.96 24.58 -24.07
CA PHE A 247 29.43 23.68 -25.10
C PHE A 247 28.91 24.46 -26.33
N TYR A 248 28.28 25.60 -26.09
CA TYR A 248 27.82 26.49 -27.14
C TYR A 248 28.02 27.97 -26.72
N ASN A 249 28.89 28.68 -27.45
CA ASN A 249 29.36 30.01 -27.07
C ASN A 249 28.92 31.10 -28.06
N VAL A 250 27.63 31.18 -28.40
CA VAL A 250 27.07 32.27 -29.16
C VAL A 250 25.93 32.97 -28.38
N ASP A 251 25.74 34.25 -28.63
CA ASP A 251 24.83 35.11 -27.87
C ASP A 251 23.34 34.69 -27.93
N THR A 252 22.97 33.74 -28.79
CA THR A 252 21.57 33.38 -29.03
C THR A 252 21.08 32.21 -28.17
N GLY A 253 21.96 31.55 -27.41
CA GLY A 253 21.60 30.46 -26.52
C GLY A 253 21.18 29.14 -27.21
N ILE A 254 20.81 28.17 -26.41
CA ILE A 254 20.32 26.85 -26.86
C ILE A 254 18.84 26.74 -26.48
N TYR A 255 18.01 26.34 -27.44
CA TYR A 255 16.63 25.92 -27.21
C TYR A 255 16.53 24.40 -27.37
N LEU A 256 15.69 23.81 -26.56
CA LEU A 256 15.52 22.36 -26.47
C LEU A 256 14.08 21.97 -26.77
N GLU A 257 13.89 20.94 -27.56
CA GLU A 257 12.60 20.33 -27.87
C GLU A 257 12.63 18.84 -27.58
N ILE A 258 11.55 18.32 -27.00
CA ILE A 258 11.30 16.88 -26.93
C ILE A 258 10.20 16.57 -27.94
N PRO A 259 10.54 16.03 -29.13
CA PRO A 259 9.57 15.74 -30.18
C PRO A 259 8.60 14.63 -29.76
N THR A 260 7.46 14.56 -30.42
CA THR A 260 6.46 13.50 -30.22
C THR A 260 6.97 12.13 -30.69
N ASN A 261 6.54 11.05 -30.01
CA ASN A 261 6.91 9.66 -30.32
C ASN A 261 8.43 9.40 -30.37
N THR A 262 9.18 10.09 -29.53
CA THR A 262 10.63 9.91 -29.44
C THR A 262 11.10 9.81 -28.00
N ASN A 263 12.29 9.26 -27.81
CA ASN A 263 13.04 9.33 -26.56
C ASN A 263 14.30 10.23 -26.74
N GLN A 264 14.12 11.36 -27.44
CA GLN A 264 15.18 12.27 -27.83
C GLN A 264 14.90 13.71 -27.40
N ILE A 265 15.97 14.46 -27.17
CA ILE A 265 15.96 15.92 -27.09
C ILE A 265 16.66 16.47 -28.33
N ARG A 266 16.07 17.41 -29.04
CA ARG A 266 16.66 18.15 -30.15
C ARG A 266 17.16 19.51 -29.70
N LEU A 267 18.34 19.88 -30.20
CA LEU A 267 18.95 21.16 -29.89
C LEU A 267 18.78 22.15 -31.07
N TYR A 268 18.41 23.36 -30.72
CA TYR A 268 18.23 24.47 -31.68
C TYR A 268 19.02 25.69 -31.24
N ARG A 269 19.44 26.50 -32.23
CA ARG A 269 20.01 27.85 -32.01
C ARG A 269 18.91 28.83 -31.60
N GLY A 270 19.26 29.92 -30.93
CA GLY A 270 18.36 30.99 -30.58
C GLY A 270 17.61 31.65 -31.74
N SER A 271 18.07 31.45 -32.98
CA SER A 271 17.36 31.82 -34.21
C SER A 271 16.24 30.86 -34.61
N GLY A 272 16.02 29.75 -33.91
CA GLY A 272 15.05 28.72 -34.26
C GLY A 272 15.53 27.66 -35.25
N ASN A 273 16.78 27.76 -35.75
CA ASN A 273 17.38 26.79 -36.65
C ASN A 273 17.99 25.63 -35.86
N ASN A 274 18.10 24.48 -36.48
CA ASN A 274 18.82 23.33 -35.90
C ASN A 274 20.21 23.73 -35.45
N LEU A 275 20.61 23.29 -34.26
CA LEU A 275 22.01 23.37 -33.84
C LEU A 275 22.73 22.14 -34.43
N ALA A 276 23.62 22.38 -35.40
CA ALA A 276 24.42 21.33 -36.05
C ALA A 276 25.78 21.18 -35.35
N GLY A 277 26.35 19.99 -35.39
CA GLY A 277 27.62 19.70 -34.73
C GLY A 277 28.78 20.53 -35.25
N ASN A 278 28.75 20.94 -36.53
CA ASN A 278 29.76 21.80 -37.15
C ASN A 278 29.41 23.30 -37.14
N ASP A 279 28.37 23.73 -36.43
CA ASP A 279 28.03 25.14 -36.26
C ASP A 279 29.13 25.89 -35.51
N THR A 280 29.32 27.16 -35.91
CA THR A 280 30.26 28.04 -35.20
C THR A 280 29.83 28.21 -33.76
N GLY A 281 30.73 28.01 -32.83
CA GLY A 281 30.48 28.10 -31.39
C GLY A 281 30.12 26.77 -30.71
N VAL A 282 29.88 25.68 -31.44
CA VAL A 282 29.75 24.35 -30.85
C VAL A 282 31.10 23.82 -30.43
N ASN A 283 31.25 23.45 -29.19
CA ASN A 283 32.40 22.74 -28.65
C ASN A 283 31.94 21.44 -27.99
N ALA A 284 31.99 20.37 -28.75
CA ALA A 284 31.53 19.06 -28.34
C ALA A 284 32.39 18.36 -27.26
N GLN A 285 33.45 19.05 -26.80
CA GLN A 285 34.33 18.54 -25.75
C GLN A 285 34.05 19.19 -24.38
N ASN A 286 32.94 19.93 -24.26
CA ASN A 286 32.54 20.60 -23.03
C ASN A 286 31.22 20.06 -22.50
N ASN A 287 30.83 20.55 -21.34
CA ASN A 287 29.80 19.99 -20.51
C ASN A 287 28.44 20.65 -20.80
N LEU A 288 27.39 19.85 -20.80
CA LEU A 288 26.02 20.30 -20.97
C LEU A 288 25.09 19.59 -19.98
N HIS A 289 24.47 20.34 -19.08
CA HIS A 289 23.49 19.81 -18.15
C HIS A 289 22.10 20.37 -18.50
N ILE A 290 21.10 19.50 -18.45
CA ILE A 290 19.73 19.80 -18.86
C ILE A 290 18.76 19.29 -17.80
N ALA A 291 17.71 20.04 -17.55
CA ALA A 291 16.53 19.55 -16.87
C ALA A 291 15.29 19.77 -17.73
N GLY A 292 14.25 18.99 -17.49
CA GLY A 292 13.03 19.13 -18.28
C GLY A 292 11.88 18.29 -17.79
N CYS A 293 10.75 18.44 -18.46
CA CYS A 293 9.59 17.59 -18.27
C CYS A 293 8.87 17.32 -19.60
N TYR A 294 8.23 16.15 -19.71
CA TYR A 294 7.44 15.78 -20.87
C TYR A 294 6.37 14.76 -20.49
N ARG A 295 5.38 14.61 -21.40
CA ARG A 295 4.38 13.55 -21.27
C ARG A 295 4.86 12.29 -22.03
N THR A 296 4.70 11.15 -21.38
CA THR A 296 4.87 9.83 -21.99
C THR A 296 3.53 9.26 -22.46
N ALA A 297 3.58 8.26 -23.32
CA ALA A 297 2.40 7.60 -23.89
C ALA A 297 1.59 6.84 -22.81
#